data_c70c5aed74e9f1c6b08b6d18ded6b1b2
#
_entry.id   c70c5aed74e9f1c6b08b6d18ded6b1b2
#
_cell.length_a   1.000
_cell.length_b   1.000
_cell.length_c   1.000
_cell.angle_alpha   90.00
_cell.angle_beta   90.00
_cell.angle_gamma   90.00
#
_symmetry.space_group_name_H-M   'P 1'
#
loop_
_entity.id
_entity.type
_entity.pdbx_description
1 polymer ?
#
loop_
_entity_poly.entity_id
_entity_poly.type
_entity_poly.pdbx_seq_one_letter_code
_entity_poly.pdbx_strand_id
1 'polypeptide(L)'
;MVLNIGALKSQNLVLVEEDIAAVVEASGDTLVKVIIEACLLTDEEKVIACQLAKKAGADFVKTSTGFSTGGATVHDVALMRKAVGPNMGVKASGGARSYEDAVAFIEAGATRIGASSGVAIMKGEKASGDY
;
A
#
# COMPACT_ATOMS: atom_id res chain seq x y z
N MET A 1 -2.83 1.07 -9.73
CA MET A 1 -2.44 2.47 -10.03
C MET A 1 -1.60 3.06 -8.91
N VAL A 2 -0.86 4.12 -9.20
CA VAL A 2 -0.27 4.99 -8.17
C VAL A 2 -1.14 6.23 -8.05
N LEU A 3 -1.44 6.69 -6.82
CA LEU A 3 -2.21 7.91 -6.63
C LEU A 3 -1.43 9.15 -7.14
N ASN A 4 -2.16 10.22 -7.44
CA ASN A 4 -1.54 11.49 -7.82
C ASN A 4 -0.94 12.17 -6.58
N ILE A 5 0.36 11.90 -6.33
CA ILE A 5 1.09 12.38 -5.16
C ILE A 5 1.18 13.91 -5.15
N GLY A 6 1.42 14.52 -6.31
CA GLY A 6 1.48 15.97 -6.44
C GLY A 6 0.17 16.65 -6.04
N ALA A 7 -0.95 16.13 -6.51
CA ALA A 7 -2.28 16.63 -6.13
C ALA A 7 -2.56 16.45 -4.63
N LEU A 8 -2.18 15.31 -4.05
CA LEU A 8 -2.33 15.07 -2.61
C LEU A 8 -1.53 16.09 -1.81
N LYS A 9 -0.28 16.32 -2.15
CA LYS A 9 0.59 17.29 -1.46
C LYS A 9 0.14 18.73 -1.64
N SER A 10 -0.47 19.06 -2.77
CA SER A 10 -1.09 20.36 -3.02
C SER A 10 -2.49 20.48 -2.40
N GLN A 11 -2.94 19.45 -1.68
CA GLN A 11 -4.27 19.38 -1.06
C GLN A 11 -5.44 19.47 -2.04
N ASN A 12 -5.22 19.13 -3.30
CA ASN A 12 -6.29 18.96 -4.27
C ASN A 12 -6.92 17.57 -4.13
N LEU A 13 -7.61 17.35 -3.02
CA LEU A 13 -8.14 16.04 -2.63
C LEU A 13 -9.26 15.55 -3.54
N VAL A 14 -10.03 16.49 -4.12
CA VAL A 14 -11.09 16.18 -5.09
C VAL A 14 -10.47 15.50 -6.32
N LEU A 15 -9.39 16.05 -6.85
CA LEU A 15 -8.69 15.45 -8.01
C LEU A 15 -8.14 14.06 -7.68
N VAL A 16 -7.56 13.88 -6.49
CA VAL A 16 -7.05 12.56 -6.06
C VAL A 16 -8.17 11.52 -6.03
N GLU A 17 -9.30 11.85 -5.44
CA GLU A 17 -10.46 10.94 -5.36
C GLU A 17 -11.05 10.63 -6.73
N GLU A 18 -11.27 11.65 -7.56
CA GLU A 18 -11.84 11.49 -8.90
C GLU A 18 -10.94 10.66 -9.82
N ASP A 19 -9.63 10.84 -9.75
CA ASP A 19 -8.64 10.07 -10.51
C ASP A 19 -8.72 8.58 -10.14
N ILE A 20 -8.76 8.26 -8.85
CA ILE A 20 -8.92 6.87 -8.38
C ILE A 20 -10.28 6.32 -8.81
N ALA A 21 -11.35 7.07 -8.63
CA ALA A 21 -12.71 6.64 -8.99
C ALA A 21 -12.82 6.34 -10.49
N ALA A 22 -12.19 7.13 -11.35
CA ALA A 22 -12.16 6.90 -12.79
C ALA A 22 -11.49 5.57 -13.16
N VAL A 23 -10.38 5.21 -12.49
CA VAL A 23 -9.70 3.93 -12.69
C VAL A 23 -10.55 2.77 -12.16
N VAL A 24 -11.18 2.92 -11.01
CA VAL A 24 -12.09 1.91 -10.45
C VAL A 24 -13.26 1.64 -11.41
N GLU A 25 -13.90 2.68 -11.92
CA GLU A 25 -14.99 2.57 -12.88
C GLU A 25 -14.55 1.87 -14.16
N ALA A 26 -13.44 2.28 -14.73
CA ALA A 26 -12.88 1.69 -15.95
C ALA A 26 -12.46 0.22 -15.78
N SER A 27 -12.17 -0.20 -14.57
CA SER A 27 -11.74 -1.57 -14.24
C SER A 27 -12.89 -2.57 -14.13
N GLY A 28 -14.13 -2.11 -14.09
CA GLY A 28 -15.30 -2.97 -13.95
C GLY A 28 -15.22 -3.89 -12.73
N ASP A 29 -15.29 -5.18 -12.94
CA ASP A 29 -15.19 -6.19 -11.87
C ASP A 29 -13.71 -6.55 -11.50
N THR A 30 -12.74 -5.95 -12.19
CA THR A 30 -11.33 -6.20 -11.90
C THR A 30 -10.88 -5.43 -10.67
N LEU A 31 -10.23 -6.14 -9.75
CA LEU A 31 -9.72 -5.59 -8.50
C LEU A 31 -8.69 -4.48 -8.74
N VAL A 32 -8.87 -3.36 -8.04
CA VAL A 32 -7.96 -2.20 -8.10
C VAL A 32 -7.20 -2.04 -6.79
N LYS A 33 -5.87 -1.90 -6.90
CA LYS A 33 -4.98 -1.56 -5.78
C LYS A 33 -4.41 -0.17 -6.01
N VAL A 34 -4.56 0.70 -5.02
CA VAL A 34 -4.00 2.06 -5.03
C VAL A 34 -2.68 2.08 -4.27
N ILE A 35 -1.59 2.33 -4.98
CA ILE A 35 -0.28 2.52 -4.35
C ILE A 35 -0.21 3.95 -3.86
N ILE A 36 -0.01 4.13 -2.56
CA ILE A 36 0.09 5.46 -1.96
C ILE A 36 1.52 6.00 -1.97
N GLU A 37 2.54 5.18 -2.22
CA GLU A 37 3.97 5.49 -2.12
C GLU A 37 4.31 6.11 -0.77
N ALA A 38 4.11 5.31 0.27
CA ALA A 38 4.16 5.76 1.68
C ALA A 38 5.47 6.48 2.05
N CYS A 39 6.60 6.08 1.46
CA CYS A 39 7.90 6.71 1.75
C CYS A 39 7.99 8.19 1.35
N LEU A 40 7.08 8.70 0.52
CA LEU A 40 7.02 10.09 0.10
C LEU A 40 5.98 10.92 0.89
N LEU A 41 5.23 10.29 1.79
CA LEU A 41 4.11 10.90 2.49
C LEU A 41 4.38 11.07 3.98
N THR A 42 3.80 12.12 4.56
CA THR A 42 3.66 12.23 6.01
C THR A 42 2.60 11.25 6.51
N ASP A 43 2.55 10.98 7.80
CA ASP A 43 1.54 10.09 8.39
C ASP A 43 0.11 10.60 8.15
N GLU A 44 -0.10 11.92 8.23
CA GLU A 44 -1.39 12.54 7.91
C GLU A 44 -1.77 12.32 6.45
N GLU A 45 -0.84 12.52 5.53
CA GLU A 45 -1.05 12.29 4.09
C GLU A 45 -1.35 10.80 3.79
N LYS A 46 -0.70 9.85 4.48
CA LYS A 46 -0.99 8.42 4.35
C LYS A 46 -2.43 8.09 4.73
N VAL A 47 -2.90 8.64 5.85
CA VAL A 47 -4.29 8.44 6.29
C VAL A 47 -5.28 9.02 5.28
N ILE A 48 -5.05 10.25 4.81
CA ILE A 48 -5.91 10.90 3.81
C ILE A 48 -5.93 10.09 2.52
N ALA A 49 -4.76 9.66 2.03
CA ALA A 49 -4.65 8.84 0.82
C ALA A 49 -5.46 7.54 0.92
N CYS A 50 -5.36 6.85 2.05
CA CYS A 50 -6.10 5.62 2.31
C CYS A 50 -7.61 5.85 2.36
N GLN A 51 -8.05 6.92 3.01
CA GLN A 51 -9.47 7.28 3.10
C GLN A 51 -10.05 7.65 1.73
N LEU A 52 -9.31 8.39 0.91
CA LEU A 52 -9.72 8.73 -0.45
C LEU A 52 -9.79 7.49 -1.34
N ALA A 53 -8.82 6.59 -1.25
CA ALA A 53 -8.84 5.32 -1.99
C ALA A 53 -10.07 4.47 -1.63
N LYS A 54 -10.39 4.38 -0.34
CA LYS A 54 -11.58 3.68 0.14
C LYS A 54 -12.86 4.33 -0.38
N LYS A 55 -12.98 5.64 -0.29
CA LYS A 55 -14.15 6.41 -0.74
C LYS A 55 -14.35 6.28 -2.25
N ALA A 56 -13.25 6.23 -3.02
CA ALA A 56 -13.29 6.05 -4.46
C ALA A 56 -13.63 4.62 -4.91
N GLY A 57 -13.73 3.66 -4.00
CA GLY A 57 -14.14 2.29 -4.29
C GLY A 57 -13.00 1.32 -4.61
N ALA A 58 -11.74 1.66 -4.33
CA ALA A 58 -10.63 0.73 -4.48
C ALA A 58 -10.74 -0.48 -3.54
N ASP A 59 -10.20 -1.61 -3.96
CA ASP A 59 -10.24 -2.87 -3.20
C ASP A 59 -9.07 -2.99 -2.23
N PHE A 60 -7.93 -2.39 -2.57
CA PHE A 60 -6.68 -2.41 -1.79
C PHE A 60 -6.02 -1.05 -1.77
N VAL A 61 -5.36 -0.76 -0.65
CA VAL A 61 -4.25 0.18 -0.60
C VAL A 61 -2.93 -0.60 -0.54
N LYS A 62 -1.90 -0.09 -1.20
CA LYS A 62 -0.58 -0.71 -1.28
C LYS A 62 0.48 0.32 -0.87
N THR A 63 1.48 -0.10 -0.11
CA THR A 63 2.50 0.81 0.44
C THR A 63 3.38 1.46 -0.61
N SER A 64 3.89 0.69 -1.57
CA SER A 64 5.07 1.10 -2.35
C SER A 64 5.06 0.53 -3.75
N THR A 65 5.66 1.28 -4.70
CA THR A 65 5.91 0.81 -6.07
C THR A 65 7.07 -0.18 -6.15
N GLY A 66 8.08 -0.02 -5.29
CA GLY A 66 9.37 -0.69 -5.37
C GLY A 66 10.44 0.10 -6.14
N PHE A 67 10.11 1.28 -6.64
CA PHE A 67 11.02 2.13 -7.45
C PHE A 67 11.40 3.44 -6.77
N SER A 68 10.94 3.69 -5.55
CA SER A 68 11.25 4.89 -4.79
C SER A 68 12.26 4.60 -3.66
N THR A 69 12.37 5.51 -2.69
CA THR A 69 13.38 5.49 -1.64
C THR A 69 13.12 4.50 -0.51
N GLY A 70 11.91 3.97 -0.39
CA GLY A 70 11.55 3.04 0.67
C GLY A 70 10.43 2.09 0.31
N GLY A 71 10.36 0.98 1.05
CA GLY A 71 9.32 -0.04 1.00
C GLY A 71 8.38 0.01 2.20
N ALA A 72 7.67 -1.08 2.44
CA ALA A 72 6.76 -1.21 3.56
C ALA A 72 7.50 -1.15 4.91
N THR A 73 6.85 -0.55 5.89
CA THR A 73 7.22 -0.61 7.31
C THR A 73 6.04 -1.11 8.13
N VAL A 74 6.30 -1.71 9.28
CA VAL A 74 5.25 -2.14 10.22
C VAL A 74 4.37 -0.95 10.64
N HIS A 75 4.99 0.21 10.89
CA HIS A 75 4.29 1.44 11.21
C HIS A 75 3.28 1.83 10.12
N ASP A 76 3.73 1.87 8.86
CA ASP A 76 2.89 2.27 7.74
C ASP A 76 1.74 1.29 7.51
N VAL A 77 2.01 0.00 7.59
CA VAL A 77 0.98 -1.04 7.43
C VAL A 77 -0.10 -0.90 8.52
N ALA A 78 0.30 -0.72 9.78
CA ALA A 78 -0.63 -0.52 10.89
C ALA A 78 -1.46 0.76 10.71
N LEU A 79 -0.83 1.85 10.29
CA LEU A 79 -1.50 3.13 10.03
C LEU A 79 -2.52 3.00 8.89
N MET A 80 -2.14 2.35 7.79
CA MET A 80 -3.00 2.11 6.65
C MET A 80 -4.18 1.21 7.02
N ARG A 81 -3.95 0.13 7.77
CA ARG A 81 -5.01 -0.75 8.28
C ARG A 81 -6.02 0.02 9.12
N LYS A 82 -5.55 0.86 10.02
CA LYS A 82 -6.42 1.70 10.85
C LYS A 82 -7.24 2.67 9.99
N ALA A 83 -6.63 3.27 8.98
CA ALA A 83 -7.29 4.25 8.12
C ALA A 83 -8.39 3.63 7.24
N VAL A 84 -8.19 2.42 6.73
CA VAL A 84 -9.17 1.77 5.82
C VAL A 84 -10.19 0.89 6.55
N GLY A 85 -9.96 0.56 7.81
CA GLY A 85 -10.83 -0.34 8.57
C GLY A 85 -10.58 -1.84 8.26
N PRO A 86 -11.45 -2.76 8.72
CA PRO A 86 -11.19 -4.19 8.70
C PRO A 86 -11.43 -4.88 7.35
N ASN A 87 -12.20 -4.28 6.44
CA ASN A 87 -12.72 -4.97 5.26
C ASN A 87 -11.93 -4.72 3.98
N MET A 88 -11.19 -3.61 3.90
CA MET A 88 -10.38 -3.30 2.73
C MET A 88 -9.02 -4.00 2.80
N GLY A 89 -8.51 -4.46 1.65
CA GLY A 89 -7.18 -5.08 1.59
C GLY A 89 -6.05 -4.08 1.83
N VAL A 90 -4.97 -4.53 2.49
CA VAL A 90 -3.72 -3.79 2.64
C VAL A 90 -2.59 -4.65 2.11
N LYS A 91 -1.86 -4.16 1.10
CA LYS A 91 -0.68 -4.84 0.56
C LYS A 91 0.60 -4.15 1.01
N ALA A 92 1.43 -4.89 1.75
CA ALA A 92 2.79 -4.48 2.08
C ALA A 92 3.74 -4.92 0.96
N SER A 93 4.47 -3.99 0.37
CA SER A 93 5.41 -4.25 -0.72
C SER A 93 6.76 -3.62 -0.44
N GLY A 94 7.83 -4.40 -0.66
CA GLY A 94 9.17 -4.05 -0.22
C GLY A 94 9.35 -4.21 1.28
N GLY A 95 10.58 -4.37 1.74
CA GLY A 95 10.92 -4.50 3.16
C GLY A 95 10.71 -5.88 3.78
N ALA A 96 10.04 -6.82 3.13
CA ALA A 96 9.94 -8.20 3.58
C ALA A 96 11.13 -9.01 3.05
N ARG A 97 12.10 -9.30 3.91
CA ARG A 97 13.34 -10.03 3.58
C ARG A 97 13.45 -11.38 4.28
N SER A 98 12.58 -11.63 5.24
CA SER A 98 12.54 -12.85 6.03
C SER A 98 11.10 -13.27 6.30
N TYR A 99 10.94 -14.48 6.80
CA TYR A 99 9.65 -14.97 7.28
C TYR A 99 9.11 -14.11 8.43
N GLU A 100 10.00 -13.70 9.34
CA GLU A 100 9.66 -12.85 10.48
C GLU A 100 9.16 -11.47 10.03
N ASP A 101 9.78 -10.87 9.01
CA ASP A 101 9.29 -9.60 8.44
C ASP A 101 7.88 -9.76 7.86
N ALA A 102 7.64 -10.84 7.13
CA ALA A 102 6.32 -11.11 6.55
C ALA A 102 5.25 -11.29 7.63
N VAL A 103 5.58 -12.04 8.70
CA VAL A 103 4.68 -12.22 9.86
C VAL A 103 4.39 -10.88 10.53
N ALA A 104 5.40 -10.04 10.75
CA ALA A 104 5.23 -8.72 11.35
C ALA A 104 4.29 -7.82 10.53
N PHE A 105 4.39 -7.87 9.19
CA PHE A 105 3.46 -7.13 8.33
C PHE A 105 2.03 -7.69 8.40
N ILE A 106 1.86 -9.01 8.47
CA ILE A 106 0.53 -9.63 8.64
C ILE A 106 -0.08 -9.24 9.97
N GLU A 107 0.68 -9.30 11.05
CA GLU A 107 0.23 -8.88 12.40
C GLU A 107 -0.14 -7.40 12.45
N ALA A 108 0.58 -6.55 11.71
CA ALA A 108 0.26 -5.13 11.56
C ALA A 108 -1.01 -4.87 10.73
N GLY A 109 -1.53 -5.87 10.01
CA GLY A 109 -2.78 -5.76 9.27
C GLY A 109 -2.68 -5.93 7.76
N ALA A 110 -1.53 -6.33 7.21
CA ALA A 110 -1.41 -6.66 5.80
C ALA A 110 -2.19 -7.94 5.47
N THR A 111 -2.88 -7.92 4.33
CA THR A 111 -3.58 -9.09 3.77
C THR A 111 -2.88 -9.65 2.54
N ARG A 112 -1.92 -8.93 2.00
CA ARG A 112 -1.01 -9.38 0.94
C ARG A 112 0.41 -8.85 1.19
N ILE A 113 1.39 -9.66 0.82
CA ILE A 113 2.81 -9.31 0.84
C ILE A 113 3.34 -9.35 -0.59
N GLY A 114 4.04 -8.30 -0.99
CA GLY A 114 4.79 -8.24 -2.24
C GLY A 114 6.29 -8.29 -1.95
N ALA A 115 6.95 -9.31 -2.44
CA ALA A 115 8.39 -9.51 -2.26
C ALA A 115 8.99 -10.20 -3.48
N SER A 116 10.21 -9.82 -3.88
CA SER A 116 10.97 -10.53 -4.90
C SER A 116 11.51 -11.87 -4.40
N SER A 117 11.67 -12.01 -3.09
CA SER A 117 12.24 -13.17 -2.40
C SER A 117 11.20 -14.10 -1.77
N GLY A 118 9.96 -14.09 -2.29
CA GLY A 118 8.86 -14.87 -1.70
C GLY A 118 9.15 -16.35 -1.52
N VAL A 119 9.86 -16.98 -2.46
CA VAL A 119 10.25 -18.39 -2.37
C VAL A 119 11.22 -18.61 -1.20
N ALA A 120 12.24 -17.78 -1.04
CA ALA A 120 13.19 -17.86 0.06
C ALA A 120 12.50 -17.65 1.42
N ILE A 121 11.60 -16.65 1.50
CA ILE A 121 10.79 -16.38 2.69
C ILE A 121 9.98 -17.61 3.10
N MET A 122 9.30 -18.25 2.14
CA MET A 122 8.48 -19.45 2.41
C MET A 122 9.30 -20.67 2.82
N LYS A 123 10.58 -20.72 2.44
CA LYS A 123 11.53 -21.76 2.89
C LYS A 123 12.17 -21.43 4.25
N GLY A 124 11.88 -20.29 4.84
CA GLY A 124 12.54 -19.84 6.07
C GLY A 124 13.97 -19.32 5.86
N GLU A 125 14.35 -19.03 4.61
CA GLU A 125 15.65 -18.46 4.26
C GLU A 125 15.59 -16.92 4.34
N LYS A 126 16.74 -16.29 4.63
CA LYS A 126 16.87 -14.85 4.62
C LYS A 126 17.28 -14.37 3.23
N ALA A 127 16.55 -13.44 2.66
CA ALA A 127 16.87 -12.91 1.34
C ALA A 127 18.11 -12.03 1.36
N SER A 128 18.93 -12.12 0.32
CA SER A 128 20.00 -11.18 0.02
C SER A 128 19.48 -10.17 -1.00
N GLY A 129 19.23 -8.92 -0.61
CA GLY A 129 18.75 -7.88 -1.51
C GLY A 129 17.82 -6.87 -0.85
N ASP A 130 17.59 -5.76 -1.52
CA ASP A 130 16.88 -4.60 -0.96
C ASP A 130 15.38 -4.54 -1.25
N TYR A 131 14.80 -5.51 -1.94
CA TYR A 131 13.38 -5.54 -2.26
C TYR A 131 12.71 -6.85 -1.85
#